data_7cea3836d23f32f5fb462a6b1251dc5b
#
_entry.id   7cea3836d23f32f5fb462a6b1251dc5b
#
_cell.length_a   1.000
_cell.length_b   1.000
_cell.length_c   1.000
_cell.angle_alpha   90.00
_cell.angle_beta   90.00
_cell.angle_gamma   90.00
#
_symmetry.space_group_name_H-M   'P 1'
#
loop_
_entity.id
_entity.type
_entity.pdbx_description
1 polymer ?
#
loop_
_entity_poly.entity_id
_entity_poly.type
_entity_poly.pdbx_seq_one_letter_code
_entity_poly.pdbx_strand_id
1 'polypeptide(L)'
;MRDHFEIRDADGAGRIGRLSVPRAGRTVETPALLPVINPNTLTIEPSRLESEFDVEALITNSYIIRRTEGLREQALEEGLHELLGFDGAIMTDSGSFQLAEYGEIDVTTDEILEFQHEIGSDIGTPVDIPTPPDVSREQAASDLELTEQALADAEAIDVGEMLVSAPVQGATYPDLREQAGRHAAGTDLDVFPIGAVVPMMNNYRYADLVEAVAAAKRGLSTDCPVHLFGAGHPMMLALSVALGCDLFDSAAYALYARDGRYLTVSGTHHLDDLEYFPCSCPICATHTPAEIRAIDDAERRERLLAEHNLHVTFEELRRIKQAIRRGNLLELVDRRARGHPAMYDGYRALLDHADQLEAEDPVSKGTFFHTSAESARRPEVLRHHERLDRLGTPDRLLLTEAGAPDGDTYDAAWRVLPPFGPFPRELADSYPFTAAVPERPDRAGQLAAADGVRALVEANPDTEFTLAVGEWHADALDRVPDRVTVESLRAIQQRGPQ
;
A
#
# COMPACT_ATOMS: atom_id res chain seq x y z
N MET A 1 19.14 -10.51 3.33
CA MET A 1 18.79 -9.06 3.44
C MET A 1 19.35 -8.40 2.23
N ARG A 2 18.55 -7.68 1.49
CA ARG A 2 19.03 -6.93 0.31
C ARG A 2 19.93 -5.80 0.76
N ASP A 3 21.12 -5.70 0.20
CA ASP A 3 22.16 -4.77 0.69
C ASP A 3 21.80 -3.30 0.46
N HIS A 4 20.86 -3.03 -0.47
CA HIS A 4 20.47 -1.68 -0.89
C HIS A 4 19.17 -1.16 -0.26
N PHE A 5 18.45 -1.97 0.54
CA PHE A 5 17.18 -1.54 1.13
C PHE A 5 17.12 -1.77 2.65
N GLU A 6 16.88 -0.70 3.39
CA GLU A 6 16.78 -0.72 4.86
C GLU A 6 15.39 -0.24 5.32
N ILE A 7 14.67 -1.07 6.09
CA ILE A 7 13.37 -0.72 6.67
C ILE A 7 13.61 0.02 7.99
N ARG A 8 12.97 1.17 8.19
CA ARG A 8 13.09 2.06 9.36
C ARG A 8 11.88 2.06 10.27
N ASP A 9 10.68 2.11 9.70
CA ASP A 9 9.40 2.10 10.39
C ASP A 9 8.42 1.21 9.62
N ALA A 10 7.41 0.64 10.30
CA ALA A 10 6.38 -0.17 9.69
C ALA A 10 5.02 0.02 10.37
N ASP A 11 3.92 -0.22 9.62
CA ASP A 11 2.55 -0.29 10.12
C ASP A 11 1.69 -1.08 9.11
N GLY A 12 1.11 -2.20 9.53
CA GLY A 12 0.60 -3.21 8.61
C GLY A 12 1.76 -3.74 7.75
N ALA A 13 1.55 -3.96 6.47
CA ALA A 13 2.65 -4.24 5.54
C ALA A 13 3.30 -2.96 4.97
N GLY A 14 2.75 -1.77 5.28
CA GLY A 14 3.34 -0.49 4.87
C GLY A 14 4.59 -0.16 5.68
N ARG A 15 5.60 0.40 5.01
CA ARG A 15 6.90 0.65 5.63
C ARG A 15 7.54 1.95 5.14
N ILE A 16 8.33 2.56 6.01
CA ILE A 16 9.29 3.60 5.64
C ILE A 16 10.63 2.92 5.49
N GLY A 17 11.20 2.98 4.29
CA GLY A 17 12.49 2.40 3.96
C GLY A 17 13.47 3.43 3.42
N ARG A 18 14.70 2.97 3.20
CA ARG A 18 15.75 3.70 2.50
C ARG A 18 16.33 2.80 1.43
N LEU A 19 16.13 3.18 0.17
CA LEU A 19 16.75 2.56 -0.97
C LEU A 19 18.06 3.30 -1.28
N SER A 20 19.18 2.66 -1.05
CA SER A 20 20.49 3.17 -1.47
C SER A 20 20.67 2.93 -2.96
N VAL A 21 21.01 3.97 -3.71
CA VAL A 21 21.27 3.92 -5.15
C VAL A 21 22.75 4.26 -5.37
N PRO A 22 23.65 3.25 -5.42
CA PRO A 22 25.09 3.46 -5.34
C PRO A 22 25.63 4.32 -6.47
N ARG A 23 25.21 4.07 -7.70
CA ARG A 23 25.65 4.80 -8.89
C ARG A 23 25.35 6.30 -8.83
N ALA A 24 24.13 6.66 -8.37
CA ALA A 24 23.75 8.04 -8.13
C ALA A 24 24.42 8.65 -6.88
N GLY A 25 24.97 7.83 -5.99
CA GLY A 25 25.42 8.26 -4.66
C GLY A 25 24.29 8.85 -3.82
N ARG A 26 23.05 8.40 -4.02
CA ARG A 26 21.82 8.91 -3.39
C ARG A 26 21.10 7.84 -2.59
N THR A 27 20.22 8.29 -1.73
CA THR A 27 19.29 7.44 -0.97
C THR A 27 17.88 7.97 -1.17
N VAL A 28 16.96 7.10 -1.54
CA VAL A 28 15.54 7.41 -1.73
C VAL A 28 14.76 6.94 -0.50
N GLU A 29 14.06 7.86 0.18
CA GLU A 29 13.18 7.51 1.30
C GLU A 29 11.81 7.05 0.79
N THR A 30 11.48 5.77 1.00
CA THR A 30 10.18 5.20 0.63
C THR A 30 9.11 5.36 1.73
N PRO A 31 7.81 5.33 1.39
CA PRO A 31 7.26 5.24 0.04
C PRO A 31 7.54 6.48 -0.79
N ALA A 32 7.91 6.29 -2.06
CA ALA A 32 8.30 7.35 -2.97
C ALA A 32 7.58 7.29 -4.31
N LEU A 33 7.30 8.45 -4.90
CA LEU A 33 6.83 8.58 -6.28
C LEU A 33 8.00 8.98 -7.17
N LEU A 34 8.18 8.26 -8.26
CA LEU A 34 9.06 8.60 -9.38
C LEU A 34 8.22 9.26 -10.48
N PRO A 35 8.23 10.58 -10.65
CA PRO A 35 7.57 11.21 -11.77
C PRO A 35 8.12 10.66 -13.09
N VAL A 36 7.22 10.27 -14.00
CA VAL A 36 7.62 9.82 -15.34
C VAL A 36 7.95 11.02 -16.20
N ILE A 37 9.15 11.03 -16.75
CA ILE A 37 9.64 12.08 -17.64
C ILE A 37 9.76 11.55 -19.07
N ASN A 38 9.15 12.27 -20.02
CA ASN A 38 9.38 12.07 -21.44
C ASN A 38 10.26 13.21 -21.96
N PRO A 39 11.52 12.94 -22.33
CA PRO A 39 12.44 14.00 -22.79
C PRO A 39 11.98 14.77 -24.03
N ASN A 40 11.08 14.17 -24.83
CA ASN A 40 10.51 14.83 -25.99
C ASN A 40 9.39 15.83 -25.65
N THR A 41 8.82 15.75 -24.43
CA THR A 41 7.64 16.55 -24.05
C THR A 41 7.66 16.81 -22.55
N LEU A 42 8.40 17.82 -22.13
CA LEU A 42 8.50 18.20 -20.71
C LEU A 42 7.32 19.11 -20.34
N THR A 43 6.50 18.67 -19.40
CA THR A 43 5.45 19.50 -18.76
C THR A 43 6.02 20.33 -17.60
N ILE A 44 6.92 19.72 -16.84
CA ILE A 44 7.67 20.35 -15.74
C ILE A 44 9.13 19.94 -15.90
N GLU A 45 10.04 20.90 -15.83
CA GLU A 45 11.48 20.65 -15.92
C GLU A 45 11.96 19.77 -14.74
N PRO A 46 12.81 18.73 -14.97
CA PRO A 46 13.30 17.86 -13.93
C PRO A 46 14.00 18.58 -12.76
N SER A 47 14.76 19.64 -13.05
CA SER A 47 15.38 20.49 -12.03
C SER A 47 14.37 21.15 -11.07
N ARG A 48 13.15 21.43 -11.55
CA ARG A 48 12.06 21.94 -10.72
C ARG A 48 11.41 20.83 -9.87
N LEU A 49 11.39 19.59 -10.36
CA LEU A 49 10.93 18.44 -9.57
C LEU A 49 11.80 18.27 -8.32
N GLU A 50 13.11 18.38 -8.45
CA GLU A 50 14.02 18.35 -7.32
C GLU A 50 13.84 19.56 -6.39
N SER A 51 13.91 20.79 -6.94
CA SER A 51 13.97 22.01 -6.11
C SER A 51 12.65 22.43 -5.48
N GLU A 52 11.49 22.11 -6.10
CA GLU A 52 10.17 22.53 -5.65
C GLU A 52 9.35 21.42 -4.99
N PHE A 53 9.64 20.16 -5.31
CA PHE A 53 8.87 19.00 -4.84
C PHE A 53 9.69 18.01 -4.03
N ASP A 54 11.00 18.26 -3.81
CA ASP A 54 11.92 17.36 -3.10
C ASP A 54 11.95 15.94 -3.72
N VAL A 55 11.90 15.85 -5.05
CA VAL A 55 11.94 14.57 -5.77
C VAL A 55 13.35 13.99 -5.69
N GLU A 56 13.49 12.82 -5.05
CA GLU A 56 14.77 12.12 -4.89
C GLU A 56 15.09 11.17 -6.06
N ALA A 57 14.04 10.73 -6.79
CA ALA A 57 14.17 9.85 -7.94
C ALA A 57 13.10 10.14 -8.98
N LEU A 58 13.42 9.96 -10.26
CA LEU A 58 12.48 9.98 -11.37
C LEU A 58 12.63 8.76 -12.27
N ILE A 59 11.70 8.56 -13.19
CA ILE A 59 11.77 7.49 -14.18
C ILE A 59 11.57 8.04 -15.59
N THR A 60 12.33 7.50 -16.53
CA THR A 60 12.18 7.78 -17.95
C THR A 60 12.23 6.49 -18.77
N ASN A 61 11.98 6.58 -20.07
CA ASN A 61 11.89 5.42 -20.95
C ASN A 61 13.15 5.32 -21.82
N SER A 62 13.99 4.31 -21.55
CA SER A 62 15.24 4.09 -22.30
C SER A 62 15.02 3.71 -23.76
N TYR A 63 13.93 2.98 -24.08
CA TYR A 63 13.61 2.62 -25.44
C TYR A 63 13.25 3.84 -26.31
N ILE A 64 12.49 4.81 -25.75
CA ILE A 64 12.22 6.09 -26.44
C ILE A 64 13.51 6.85 -26.70
N ILE A 65 14.40 6.95 -25.70
CA ILE A 65 15.70 7.61 -25.84
C ILE A 65 16.54 6.93 -26.92
N ARG A 66 16.62 5.58 -26.90
CA ARG A 66 17.36 4.79 -27.89
C ARG A 66 16.86 4.97 -29.32
N ARG A 67 15.56 5.12 -29.52
CA ARG A 67 14.94 5.26 -30.86
C ARG A 67 14.91 6.68 -31.39
N THR A 68 15.09 7.68 -30.55
CA THR A 68 15.14 9.09 -30.96
C THR A 68 16.59 9.49 -31.20
N GLU A 69 17.00 9.59 -32.47
CA GLU A 69 18.42 9.75 -32.88
C GLU A 69 19.15 10.87 -32.08
N GLY A 70 18.60 12.08 -32.02
CA GLY A 70 19.23 13.19 -31.29
C GLY A 70 19.34 12.95 -29.76
N LEU A 71 18.31 12.35 -29.14
CA LEU A 71 18.35 12.01 -27.70
C LEU A 71 19.34 10.89 -27.43
N ARG A 72 19.41 9.88 -28.31
CA ARG A 72 20.35 8.78 -28.18
C ARG A 72 21.79 9.26 -28.22
N GLU A 73 22.13 10.08 -29.21
CA GLU A 73 23.48 10.64 -29.35
C GLU A 73 23.87 11.47 -28.13
N GLN A 74 22.98 12.35 -27.70
CA GLN A 74 23.22 13.20 -26.52
C GLN A 74 23.34 12.37 -25.23
N ALA A 75 22.47 11.38 -25.01
CA ALA A 75 22.54 10.53 -23.83
C ALA A 75 23.86 9.72 -23.76
N LEU A 76 24.36 9.24 -24.90
CA LEU A 76 25.64 8.53 -24.98
C LEU A 76 26.86 9.44 -24.79
N GLU A 77 26.77 10.71 -25.21
CA GLU A 77 27.88 11.67 -25.11
C GLU A 77 27.94 12.35 -23.74
N GLU A 78 26.81 12.80 -23.20
CA GLU A 78 26.72 13.64 -21.99
C GLU A 78 26.25 12.86 -20.75
N GLY A 79 25.57 11.72 -20.95
CA GLY A 79 24.90 10.96 -19.91
C GLY A 79 23.48 11.43 -19.62
N LEU A 80 22.71 10.56 -18.96
CA LEU A 80 21.28 10.74 -18.72
C LEU A 80 20.99 11.87 -17.72
N HIS A 81 21.84 12.06 -16.72
CA HIS A 81 21.71 13.14 -15.74
C HIS A 81 21.84 14.52 -16.36
N GLU A 82 22.83 14.71 -17.25
CA GLU A 82 23.02 15.99 -17.95
C GLU A 82 21.89 16.21 -18.97
N LEU A 83 21.51 15.18 -19.73
CA LEU A 83 20.40 15.22 -20.69
C LEU A 83 19.09 15.69 -20.03
N LEU A 84 18.80 15.21 -18.81
CA LEU A 84 17.58 15.56 -18.10
C LEU A 84 17.70 16.76 -17.17
N GLY A 85 18.95 17.20 -16.84
CA GLY A 85 19.19 18.23 -15.85
C GLY A 85 18.69 17.86 -14.46
N PHE A 86 18.98 16.64 -13.99
CA PHE A 86 18.51 16.11 -12.73
C PHE A 86 19.63 15.40 -11.95
N ASP A 87 19.82 15.79 -10.69
CA ASP A 87 20.90 15.28 -9.83
C ASP A 87 20.45 14.11 -8.92
N GLY A 88 19.15 13.82 -8.83
CA GLY A 88 18.61 12.68 -8.09
C GLY A 88 18.80 11.35 -8.83
N ALA A 89 18.29 10.24 -8.27
CA ALA A 89 18.38 8.93 -8.92
C ALA A 89 17.49 8.84 -10.17
N ILE A 90 17.98 8.23 -11.24
CA ILE A 90 17.22 8.04 -12.49
C ILE A 90 17.01 6.56 -12.75
N MET A 91 15.74 6.14 -12.72
CA MET A 91 15.32 4.82 -13.18
C MET A 91 14.98 4.87 -14.67
N THR A 92 15.27 3.80 -15.39
CA THR A 92 14.85 3.65 -16.78
C THR A 92 14.00 2.41 -16.98
N ASP A 93 12.85 2.62 -17.61
CA ASP A 93 11.95 1.58 -18.13
C ASP A 93 12.50 1.04 -19.46
N SER A 94 12.36 -0.26 -19.70
CA SER A 94 12.79 -0.95 -20.93
C SER A 94 11.92 -0.64 -22.16
N GLY A 95 10.74 -0.03 -21.98
CA GLY A 95 9.76 0.17 -23.05
C GLY A 95 8.80 -1.00 -23.26
N SER A 96 8.78 -2.00 -22.40
CA SER A 96 7.91 -3.18 -22.50
C SER A 96 6.41 -2.82 -22.57
N PHE A 97 5.98 -1.70 -21.99
CA PHE A 97 4.61 -1.22 -22.10
C PHE A 97 4.24 -0.86 -23.58
N GLN A 98 5.19 -0.34 -24.36
CA GLN A 98 5.01 -0.07 -25.78
C GLN A 98 4.85 -1.35 -26.62
N LEU A 99 5.38 -2.51 -26.15
CA LEU A 99 5.10 -3.82 -26.73
C LEU A 99 3.61 -4.14 -26.77
N ALA A 100 2.92 -3.91 -25.68
CA ALA A 100 1.48 -4.17 -25.57
C ALA A 100 0.68 -3.28 -26.51
N GLU A 101 1.22 -2.10 -26.87
CA GLU A 101 0.53 -1.09 -27.71
C GLU A 101 0.90 -1.19 -29.20
N TYR A 102 2.15 -1.59 -29.56
CA TYR A 102 2.66 -1.54 -30.93
C TYR A 102 3.09 -2.91 -31.51
N GLY A 103 3.07 -3.98 -30.71
CA GLY A 103 3.12 -5.37 -31.18
C GLY A 103 4.49 -6.05 -31.28
N GLU A 104 5.63 -5.37 -31.30
CA GLU A 104 6.97 -5.98 -31.25
C GLU A 104 8.00 -5.00 -30.68
N ILE A 105 8.78 -5.43 -29.66
CA ILE A 105 10.05 -4.83 -29.29
C ILE A 105 11.15 -5.54 -30.06
N ASP A 106 11.94 -4.81 -30.81
CA ASP A 106 13.08 -5.28 -31.56
C ASP A 106 14.41 -5.17 -30.75
N VAL A 107 14.32 -5.41 -29.42
CA VAL A 107 15.44 -5.25 -28.48
C VAL A 107 15.43 -6.42 -27.49
N THR A 108 16.60 -7.02 -27.26
CA THR A 108 16.81 -8.05 -26.25
C THR A 108 17.08 -7.42 -24.87
N THR A 109 17.00 -8.25 -23.80
CA THR A 109 17.37 -7.83 -22.44
C THR A 109 18.81 -7.32 -22.37
N ASP A 110 19.76 -8.01 -23.03
CA ASP A 110 21.18 -7.60 -23.08
C ASP A 110 21.32 -6.22 -23.68
N GLU A 111 20.77 -6.02 -24.88
CA GLU A 111 20.86 -4.76 -25.61
C GLU A 111 20.26 -3.57 -24.84
N ILE A 112 19.16 -3.77 -24.11
CA ILE A 112 18.53 -2.68 -23.38
C ILE A 112 19.26 -2.37 -22.08
N LEU A 113 19.71 -3.37 -21.33
CA LEU A 113 20.45 -3.16 -20.09
C LEU A 113 21.85 -2.58 -20.36
N GLU A 114 22.55 -3.04 -21.40
CA GLU A 114 23.82 -2.43 -21.84
C GLU A 114 23.60 -0.97 -22.21
N PHE A 115 22.57 -0.64 -22.98
CA PHE A 115 22.25 0.74 -23.34
C PHE A 115 21.91 1.59 -22.11
N GLN A 116 21.09 1.09 -21.16
CA GLN A 116 20.78 1.78 -19.90
C GLN A 116 22.03 2.03 -19.07
N HIS A 117 22.94 1.05 -19.02
CA HIS A 117 24.23 1.20 -18.35
C HIS A 117 25.09 2.27 -19.03
N GLU A 118 25.22 2.26 -20.38
CA GLU A 118 26.02 3.19 -21.16
C GLU A 118 25.56 4.63 -21.00
N ILE A 119 24.22 4.89 -21.01
CA ILE A 119 23.68 6.25 -20.86
C ILE A 119 23.67 6.76 -19.42
N GLY A 120 24.03 5.94 -18.44
CA GLY A 120 24.13 6.37 -17.04
C GLY A 120 22.86 6.24 -16.23
N SER A 121 21.98 5.28 -16.54
CA SER A 121 20.87 4.94 -15.65
C SER A 121 21.37 4.44 -14.30
N ASP A 122 20.68 4.81 -13.22
CA ASP A 122 21.00 4.36 -11.88
C ASP A 122 20.25 3.09 -11.49
N ILE A 123 19.04 2.93 -12.03
CA ILE A 123 18.20 1.73 -11.88
C ILE A 123 17.73 1.34 -13.27
N GLY A 124 18.14 0.18 -13.74
CA GLY A 124 17.75 -0.38 -15.03
C GLY A 124 16.59 -1.35 -14.92
N THR A 125 15.88 -1.55 -16.03
CA THR A 125 14.78 -2.51 -16.12
C THR A 125 14.96 -3.40 -17.36
N PRO A 126 15.04 -4.73 -17.22
CA PRO A 126 15.10 -5.66 -18.34
C PRO A 126 13.77 -5.67 -19.13
N VAL A 127 13.79 -6.28 -20.31
CA VAL A 127 12.55 -6.53 -21.06
C VAL A 127 11.71 -7.54 -20.29
N ASP A 128 10.44 -7.24 -20.07
CA ASP A 128 9.45 -8.14 -19.49
C ASP A 128 8.22 -8.24 -20.41
N ILE A 129 7.31 -9.15 -20.13
CA ILE A 129 6.06 -9.27 -20.88
C ILE A 129 4.88 -8.75 -20.03
N PRO A 130 4.41 -7.52 -20.26
CA PRO A 130 3.27 -6.97 -19.54
C PRO A 130 1.98 -7.71 -19.91
N THR A 131 1.62 -8.72 -19.13
CA THR A 131 0.48 -9.61 -19.41
C THR A 131 -0.83 -8.93 -18.98
N PRO A 132 -1.77 -8.66 -19.93
CA PRO A 132 -3.06 -8.03 -19.60
C PRO A 132 -3.88 -8.85 -18.58
N PRO A 133 -4.77 -8.19 -17.77
CA PRO A 133 -5.52 -8.88 -16.71
C PRO A 133 -6.45 -10.00 -17.18
N ASP A 134 -6.99 -9.87 -18.40
CA ASP A 134 -8.10 -10.71 -18.89
C ASP A 134 -7.65 -11.75 -19.94
N VAL A 135 -6.36 -12.06 -20.03
CA VAL A 135 -5.86 -13.15 -20.89
C VAL A 135 -6.14 -14.52 -20.29
N SER A 136 -6.04 -15.59 -21.10
CA SER A 136 -6.16 -16.95 -20.57
C SER A 136 -4.99 -17.29 -19.64
N ARG A 137 -5.23 -18.26 -18.74
CA ARG A 137 -4.17 -18.69 -17.81
C ARG A 137 -2.97 -19.27 -18.54
N GLU A 138 -3.21 -19.98 -19.64
CA GLU A 138 -2.15 -20.57 -20.49
C GLU A 138 -1.27 -19.47 -21.10
N GLN A 139 -1.89 -18.38 -21.58
CA GLN A 139 -1.14 -17.23 -22.10
C GLN A 139 -0.36 -16.56 -20.98
N ALA A 140 -0.97 -16.30 -19.83
CA ALA A 140 -0.30 -15.68 -18.69
C ALA A 140 0.90 -16.52 -18.21
N ALA A 141 0.79 -17.84 -18.19
CA ALA A 141 1.89 -18.73 -17.84
C ALA A 141 3.03 -18.69 -18.87
N SER A 142 2.70 -18.68 -20.17
CA SER A 142 3.69 -18.55 -21.24
C SER A 142 4.43 -17.22 -21.21
N ASP A 143 3.72 -16.11 -20.98
CA ASP A 143 4.31 -14.77 -20.85
C ASP A 143 5.22 -14.68 -19.61
N LEU A 144 4.83 -15.36 -18.53
CA LEU A 144 5.64 -15.43 -17.31
C LEU A 144 6.94 -16.19 -17.56
N GLU A 145 6.93 -17.32 -18.27
CA GLU A 145 8.14 -18.08 -18.62
C GLU A 145 9.14 -17.20 -19.38
N LEU A 146 8.66 -16.35 -20.30
CA LEU A 146 9.52 -15.42 -21.05
C LEU A 146 10.10 -14.34 -20.14
N THR A 147 9.31 -13.82 -19.21
CA THR A 147 9.78 -12.85 -18.21
C THR A 147 10.83 -13.48 -17.29
N GLU A 148 10.59 -14.70 -16.78
CA GLU A 148 11.53 -15.43 -15.93
C GLU A 148 12.87 -15.70 -16.66
N GLN A 149 12.83 -16.00 -17.97
CA GLN A 149 14.04 -16.12 -18.77
C GLN A 149 14.80 -14.79 -18.89
N ALA A 150 14.07 -13.68 -19.14
CA ALA A 150 14.69 -12.36 -19.23
C ALA A 150 15.36 -11.90 -17.92
N LEU A 151 14.83 -12.32 -16.76
CA LEU A 151 15.48 -12.07 -15.46
C LEU A 151 16.78 -12.88 -15.32
N ALA A 152 16.78 -14.14 -15.75
CA ALA A 152 17.98 -14.98 -15.74
C ALA A 152 19.06 -14.42 -16.70
N ASP A 153 18.67 -13.88 -17.85
CA ASP A 153 19.58 -13.22 -18.77
C ASP A 153 20.15 -11.93 -18.14
N ALA A 154 19.30 -11.15 -17.45
CA ALA A 154 19.71 -9.91 -16.77
C ALA A 154 20.74 -10.14 -15.67
N GLU A 155 20.65 -11.22 -14.90
CA GLU A 155 21.66 -11.56 -13.86
C GLU A 155 23.05 -11.86 -14.44
N ALA A 156 23.13 -12.23 -15.70
CA ALA A 156 24.40 -12.55 -16.37
C ALA A 156 25.14 -11.32 -16.89
N ILE A 157 24.52 -10.12 -16.88
CA ILE A 157 25.06 -8.90 -17.46
C ILE A 157 25.78 -8.09 -16.37
N ASP A 158 27.05 -7.74 -16.61
CA ASP A 158 27.78 -6.83 -15.73
C ASP A 158 27.40 -5.37 -16.01
N VAL A 159 26.63 -4.79 -15.11
CA VAL A 159 26.17 -3.40 -15.17
C VAL A 159 26.82 -2.49 -14.10
N GLY A 160 27.88 -2.97 -13.46
CA GLY A 160 28.61 -2.22 -12.43
C GLY A 160 27.74 -1.88 -11.22
N GLU A 161 27.66 -0.59 -10.85
CA GLU A 161 26.88 -0.12 -9.70
C GLU A 161 25.41 0.25 -10.04
N MET A 162 24.97 0.03 -11.27
CA MET A 162 23.55 0.20 -11.65
C MET A 162 22.71 -0.88 -10.99
N LEU A 163 21.69 -0.48 -10.23
CA LEU A 163 20.68 -1.42 -9.71
C LEU A 163 19.84 -1.96 -10.86
N VAL A 164 19.36 -3.20 -10.76
CA VAL A 164 18.51 -3.82 -11.79
C VAL A 164 17.19 -4.27 -11.20
N SER A 165 16.12 -4.02 -11.93
CA SER A 165 14.77 -4.43 -11.55
C SER A 165 14.49 -5.88 -11.94
N ALA A 166 13.68 -6.57 -11.12
CA ALA A 166 13.12 -7.89 -11.39
C ALA A 166 11.58 -7.81 -11.50
N PRO A 167 11.01 -7.52 -12.69
CA PRO A 167 9.58 -7.40 -12.89
C PRO A 167 8.80 -8.67 -12.51
N VAL A 168 7.70 -8.51 -11.76
CA VAL A 168 6.78 -9.56 -11.32
C VAL A 168 5.51 -9.48 -12.12
N GLN A 169 5.28 -10.46 -13.00
CA GLN A 169 4.12 -10.56 -13.89
C GLN A 169 3.17 -11.69 -13.44
N GLY A 170 2.08 -11.99 -14.18
CA GLY A 170 1.16 -13.09 -13.89
C GLY A 170 -0.33 -12.74 -13.99
N ALA A 171 -0.66 -11.62 -14.67
CA ALA A 171 -2.04 -11.16 -14.89
C ALA A 171 -2.86 -11.08 -13.58
N THR A 172 -4.08 -11.64 -13.56
CA THR A 172 -4.95 -11.76 -12.37
C THR A 172 -4.89 -13.13 -11.70
N TYR A 173 -3.88 -13.95 -12.01
CA TYR A 173 -3.75 -15.31 -11.45
C TYR A 173 -2.84 -15.29 -10.21
N PRO A 174 -3.39 -15.48 -8.98
CA PRO A 174 -2.61 -15.36 -7.75
C PRO A 174 -1.45 -16.34 -7.66
N ASP A 175 -1.64 -17.57 -8.14
CA ASP A 175 -0.59 -18.60 -8.16
C ASP A 175 0.59 -18.25 -9.09
N LEU A 176 0.31 -17.63 -10.25
CA LEU A 176 1.36 -17.14 -11.15
C LEU A 176 2.07 -15.90 -10.58
N ARG A 177 1.33 -14.97 -9.96
CA ARG A 177 1.92 -13.81 -9.25
C ARG A 177 2.86 -14.25 -8.12
N GLU A 178 2.45 -15.25 -7.34
CA GLU A 178 3.27 -15.80 -6.26
C GLU A 178 4.50 -16.57 -6.80
N GLN A 179 4.34 -17.31 -7.91
CA GLN A 179 5.46 -17.94 -8.61
C GLN A 179 6.47 -16.89 -9.09
N ALA A 180 5.99 -15.85 -9.80
CA ALA A 180 6.81 -14.76 -10.28
C ALA A 180 7.57 -14.06 -9.15
N GLY A 181 6.88 -13.78 -8.03
CA GLY A 181 7.49 -13.19 -6.84
C GLY A 181 8.60 -14.08 -6.26
N ARG A 182 8.38 -15.40 -6.16
CA ARG A 182 9.42 -16.34 -5.68
C ARG A 182 10.61 -16.42 -6.63
N HIS A 183 10.37 -16.43 -7.94
CA HIS A 183 11.44 -16.42 -8.92
C HIS A 183 12.26 -15.14 -8.80
N ALA A 184 11.62 -13.98 -8.83
CA ALA A 184 12.28 -12.68 -8.69
C ALA A 184 13.07 -12.55 -7.37
N ALA A 185 12.49 -12.99 -6.24
CA ALA A 185 13.18 -13.00 -4.94
C ALA A 185 14.40 -13.92 -4.89
N GLY A 186 14.43 -14.94 -5.76
CA GLY A 186 15.56 -15.88 -5.91
C GLY A 186 16.72 -15.32 -6.71
N THR A 187 16.55 -14.20 -7.42
CA THR A 187 17.61 -13.52 -8.18
C THR A 187 18.45 -12.60 -7.29
N ASP A 188 19.62 -12.21 -7.78
CA ASP A 188 20.46 -11.17 -7.15
C ASP A 188 20.06 -9.74 -7.56
N LEU A 189 18.91 -9.57 -8.26
CA LEU A 189 18.39 -8.27 -8.69
C LEU A 189 17.80 -7.47 -7.52
N ASP A 190 17.64 -6.15 -7.68
CA ASP A 190 17.56 -5.22 -6.56
C ASP A 190 16.16 -4.66 -6.27
N VAL A 191 15.37 -4.32 -7.29
CA VAL A 191 14.05 -3.69 -7.18
C VAL A 191 13.01 -4.59 -7.82
N PHE A 192 11.79 -4.67 -7.24
CA PHE A 192 10.79 -5.66 -7.64
C PHE A 192 9.50 -4.99 -8.13
N PRO A 193 9.43 -4.62 -9.42
CA PRO A 193 8.24 -4.01 -9.98
C PRO A 193 7.11 -5.02 -10.16
N ILE A 194 5.92 -4.71 -9.65
CA ILE A 194 4.69 -5.46 -9.96
C ILE A 194 4.06 -4.79 -11.18
N GLY A 195 4.13 -5.49 -12.32
CA GLY A 195 3.75 -4.95 -13.62
C GLY A 195 2.33 -5.33 -14.07
N ALA A 196 1.91 -4.74 -15.20
CA ALA A 196 0.61 -4.94 -15.87
C ALA A 196 -0.63 -4.64 -15.00
N VAL A 197 -0.51 -3.73 -14.04
CA VAL A 197 -1.60 -3.36 -13.11
C VAL A 197 -2.39 -2.11 -13.54
N VAL A 198 -1.85 -1.32 -14.46
CA VAL A 198 -2.50 -0.08 -14.96
C VAL A 198 -3.91 -0.32 -15.50
N PRO A 199 -4.20 -1.39 -16.28
CA PRO A 199 -5.57 -1.67 -16.75
C PRO A 199 -6.56 -1.94 -15.59
N MET A 200 -6.10 -2.54 -14.48
CA MET A 200 -6.95 -2.77 -13.31
C MET A 200 -7.33 -1.43 -12.66
N MET A 201 -6.36 -0.52 -12.50
CA MET A 201 -6.60 0.81 -11.92
C MET A 201 -7.51 1.68 -12.80
N ASN A 202 -7.29 1.70 -14.11
CA ASN A 202 -8.10 2.46 -15.06
C ASN A 202 -9.56 1.98 -15.11
N ASN A 203 -9.81 0.72 -14.79
CA ASN A 203 -11.14 0.11 -14.74
C ASN A 203 -11.71 -0.01 -13.32
N TYR A 204 -11.12 0.66 -12.33
CA TYR A 204 -11.53 0.63 -10.92
C TYR A 204 -11.58 -0.79 -10.32
N ARG A 205 -10.74 -1.71 -10.79
CA ARG A 205 -10.64 -3.11 -10.31
C ARG A 205 -9.68 -3.19 -9.12
N TYR A 206 -9.91 -2.41 -8.07
CA TYR A 206 -8.99 -2.34 -6.93
C TYR A 206 -8.96 -3.61 -6.08
N ALA A 207 -10.02 -4.40 -6.04
CA ALA A 207 -9.99 -5.71 -5.39
C ALA A 207 -9.02 -6.66 -6.13
N ASP A 208 -9.09 -6.72 -7.47
CA ASP A 208 -8.16 -7.52 -8.27
C ASP A 208 -6.71 -7.04 -8.15
N LEU A 209 -6.51 -5.72 -8.05
CA LEU A 209 -5.20 -5.14 -7.78
C LEU A 209 -4.64 -5.63 -6.43
N VAL A 210 -5.47 -5.61 -5.38
CA VAL A 210 -5.09 -6.10 -4.05
C VAL A 210 -4.71 -7.57 -4.10
N GLU A 211 -5.52 -8.42 -4.75
CA GLU A 211 -5.21 -9.86 -4.90
C GLU A 211 -3.89 -10.09 -5.64
N ALA A 212 -3.64 -9.35 -6.74
CA ALA A 212 -2.41 -9.47 -7.52
C ALA A 212 -1.17 -9.05 -6.71
N VAL A 213 -1.25 -7.92 -5.98
CA VAL A 213 -0.14 -7.42 -5.16
C VAL A 213 0.09 -8.33 -3.95
N ALA A 214 -0.96 -8.74 -3.23
CA ALA A 214 -0.84 -9.65 -2.09
C ALA A 214 -0.22 -11.00 -2.50
N ALA A 215 -0.62 -11.54 -3.67
CA ALA A 215 -0.05 -12.76 -4.21
C ALA A 215 1.44 -12.60 -4.58
N ALA A 216 1.81 -11.52 -5.27
CA ALA A 216 3.20 -11.21 -5.58
C ALA A 216 4.05 -11.09 -4.30
N LYS A 217 3.54 -10.39 -3.30
CA LYS A 217 4.18 -10.22 -1.98
C LYS A 217 4.38 -11.54 -1.22
N ARG A 218 3.49 -12.52 -1.36
CA ARG A 218 3.72 -13.87 -0.79
C ARG A 218 4.91 -14.59 -1.40
N GLY A 219 5.20 -14.30 -2.67
CA GLY A 219 6.38 -14.84 -3.35
C GLY A 219 7.66 -14.08 -3.01
N LEU A 220 7.57 -12.76 -2.87
CA LEU A 220 8.70 -11.88 -2.53
C LEU A 220 9.09 -12.01 -1.05
N SER A 221 10.36 -11.84 -0.74
CA SER A 221 10.82 -11.73 0.65
C SER A 221 10.48 -10.35 1.24
N THR A 222 10.43 -10.26 2.57
CA THR A 222 10.05 -9.03 3.29
C THR A 222 11.06 -7.90 3.13
N ASP A 223 12.27 -8.17 2.68
CA ASP A 223 13.35 -7.20 2.45
C ASP A 223 13.44 -6.73 0.98
N CYS A 224 12.56 -7.21 0.10
CA CYS A 224 12.46 -6.75 -1.28
C CYS A 224 11.78 -5.37 -1.35
N PRO A 225 12.41 -4.32 -1.92
CA PRO A 225 11.72 -3.07 -2.24
C PRO A 225 10.76 -3.28 -3.41
N VAL A 226 9.46 -3.08 -3.16
CA VAL A 226 8.38 -3.33 -4.13
C VAL A 226 8.00 -2.06 -4.84
N HIS A 227 8.06 -2.07 -6.17
CA HIS A 227 7.62 -0.98 -7.03
C HIS A 227 6.28 -1.34 -7.68
N LEU A 228 5.25 -0.52 -7.51
CA LEU A 228 3.98 -0.70 -8.20
C LEU A 228 3.98 0.12 -9.49
N PHE A 229 4.21 -0.54 -10.64
CA PHE A 229 4.39 0.13 -11.91
C PHE A 229 3.15 0.87 -12.40
N GLY A 230 3.33 2.12 -12.83
CA GLY A 230 2.30 2.98 -13.40
C GLY A 230 1.27 3.46 -12.36
N ALA A 231 1.55 3.34 -11.09
CA ALA A 231 0.64 3.61 -9.98
C ALA A 231 1.00 4.92 -9.26
N GLY A 232 0.28 6.00 -9.53
CA GLY A 232 0.59 7.30 -8.89
C GLY A 232 -0.61 8.19 -8.68
N HIS A 233 -1.83 7.67 -8.85
CA HIS A 233 -3.01 8.43 -8.49
C HIS A 233 -3.15 8.52 -6.96
N PRO A 234 -3.25 9.72 -6.34
CA PRO A 234 -3.23 9.89 -4.89
C PRO A 234 -4.33 9.11 -4.16
N MET A 235 -5.45 8.81 -4.82
CA MET A 235 -6.56 8.07 -4.24
C MET A 235 -6.17 6.65 -3.78
N MET A 236 -5.24 6.00 -4.47
CA MET A 236 -4.88 4.60 -4.22
C MET A 236 -3.60 4.39 -3.41
N LEU A 237 -2.79 5.43 -3.23
CA LEU A 237 -1.46 5.29 -2.62
C LEU A 237 -1.51 4.70 -1.21
N ALA A 238 -2.46 5.15 -0.36
CA ALA A 238 -2.59 4.61 1.00
C ALA A 238 -2.89 3.10 1.02
N LEU A 239 -3.77 2.62 0.12
CA LEU A 239 -4.09 1.20 -0.02
C LEU A 239 -2.88 0.40 -0.50
N SER A 240 -2.16 0.89 -1.51
CA SER A 240 -0.99 0.21 -2.08
C SER A 240 0.19 0.16 -1.12
N VAL A 241 0.42 1.24 -0.35
CA VAL A 241 1.43 1.23 0.70
C VAL A 241 1.06 0.26 1.81
N ALA A 242 -0.21 0.19 2.22
CA ALA A 242 -0.66 -0.77 3.23
C ALA A 242 -0.52 -2.24 2.78
N LEU A 243 -0.44 -2.50 1.46
CA LEU A 243 -0.08 -3.80 0.88
C LEU A 243 1.44 -4.06 0.87
N GLY A 244 2.27 -3.08 1.21
CA GLY A 244 3.73 -3.19 1.22
C GLY A 244 4.42 -2.75 -0.06
N CYS A 245 3.81 -1.87 -0.86
CA CYS A 245 4.49 -1.21 -1.98
C CYS A 245 5.30 -0.01 -1.48
N ASP A 246 6.54 0.12 -1.98
CA ASP A 246 7.52 1.13 -1.56
C ASP A 246 7.73 2.23 -2.60
N LEU A 247 7.73 1.86 -3.87
CA LEU A 247 7.98 2.76 -5.00
C LEU A 247 6.76 2.82 -5.91
N PHE A 248 6.53 3.96 -6.48
CA PHE A 248 5.45 4.26 -7.41
C PHE A 248 5.99 5.09 -8.56
N ASP A 249 5.44 4.93 -9.76
CA ASP A 249 5.74 5.82 -10.86
C ASP A 249 4.46 6.29 -11.54
N SER A 250 4.47 7.48 -12.08
CA SER A 250 3.29 7.97 -12.78
C SER A 250 3.58 9.12 -13.73
N ALA A 251 3.01 9.03 -14.92
CA ALA A 251 2.83 10.15 -15.85
C ALA A 251 1.49 10.89 -15.61
N ALA A 252 0.64 10.41 -14.71
CA ALA A 252 -0.71 10.94 -14.53
C ALA A 252 -0.73 12.44 -14.18
N TYR A 253 0.28 12.93 -13.45
CA TYR A 253 0.37 14.35 -13.12
C TYR A 253 0.34 15.24 -14.38
N ALA A 254 1.03 14.85 -15.44
CA ALA A 254 1.13 15.58 -16.71
C ALA A 254 0.01 15.18 -17.67
N LEU A 255 -0.22 13.87 -17.88
CA LEU A 255 -1.24 13.39 -18.82
C LEU A 255 -2.64 13.87 -18.43
N TYR A 256 -2.97 13.83 -17.15
CA TYR A 256 -4.27 14.29 -16.66
C TYR A 256 -4.39 15.82 -16.74
N ALA A 257 -3.30 16.55 -16.48
CA ALA A 257 -3.29 18.00 -16.64
C ALA A 257 -3.55 18.44 -18.10
N ARG A 258 -2.98 17.71 -19.07
CA ARG A 258 -3.22 17.92 -20.51
C ARG A 258 -4.71 17.77 -20.86
N ASP A 259 -5.38 16.80 -20.24
CA ASP A 259 -6.82 16.56 -20.38
C ASP A 259 -7.68 17.49 -19.51
N GLY A 260 -7.10 18.50 -18.86
CA GLY A 260 -7.82 19.39 -17.94
C GLY A 260 -8.30 18.72 -16.65
N ARG A 261 -7.65 17.63 -16.22
CA ARG A 261 -8.04 16.86 -15.04
C ARG A 261 -7.26 17.30 -13.79
N TYR A 262 -8.01 17.50 -12.74
CA TYR A 262 -7.59 17.93 -11.40
C TYR A 262 -7.66 16.74 -10.44
N LEU A 263 -6.52 16.32 -9.90
CA LEU A 263 -6.43 15.16 -8.99
C LEU A 263 -6.80 15.54 -7.55
N THR A 264 -7.46 14.61 -6.87
CA THR A 264 -7.70 14.67 -5.43
C THR A 264 -7.45 13.29 -4.80
N VAL A 265 -7.36 13.23 -3.49
CA VAL A 265 -7.26 11.96 -2.74
C VAL A 265 -8.55 11.12 -2.78
N SER A 266 -9.63 11.63 -3.36
CA SER A 266 -10.93 10.95 -3.47
C SER A 266 -11.32 10.67 -4.92
N GLY A 267 -10.52 11.08 -5.90
CA GLY A 267 -10.80 10.88 -7.32
C GLY A 267 -10.30 12.05 -8.18
N THR A 268 -10.81 12.10 -9.41
CA THR A 268 -10.44 13.09 -10.43
C THR A 268 -11.64 13.96 -10.79
N HIS A 269 -11.42 15.26 -10.94
CA HIS A 269 -12.40 16.19 -11.44
C HIS A 269 -11.91 16.80 -12.77
N HIS A 270 -12.82 17.24 -13.63
CA HIS A 270 -12.46 18.11 -14.73
C HIS A 270 -12.44 19.57 -14.27
N LEU A 271 -11.45 20.34 -14.70
CA LEU A 271 -11.32 21.75 -14.37
C LEU A 271 -12.58 22.55 -14.70
N ASP A 272 -13.27 22.15 -15.79
CA ASP A 272 -14.50 22.82 -16.26
C ASP A 272 -15.68 22.64 -15.28
N ASP A 273 -15.69 21.58 -14.48
CA ASP A 273 -16.73 21.28 -13.50
C ASP A 273 -16.47 21.93 -12.12
N LEU A 274 -15.29 22.54 -11.91
CA LEU A 274 -14.91 23.11 -10.62
C LEU A 274 -15.32 24.58 -10.52
N GLU A 275 -16.06 24.91 -9.48
CA GLU A 275 -16.35 26.28 -9.01
C GLU A 275 -15.34 26.76 -7.97
N TYR A 276 -14.80 25.83 -7.15
CA TYR A 276 -13.85 26.08 -6.09
C TYR A 276 -12.74 25.03 -6.11
N PHE A 277 -11.51 25.42 -5.79
CA PHE A 277 -10.44 24.47 -5.50
C PHE A 277 -10.51 24.02 -4.04
N PRO A 278 -10.70 22.71 -3.75
CA PRO A 278 -10.72 22.19 -2.38
C PRO A 278 -9.30 21.93 -1.81
N CYS A 279 -8.27 22.51 -2.41
CA CYS A 279 -6.86 22.31 -2.09
C CYS A 279 -6.21 23.65 -1.71
N SER A 280 -5.17 23.61 -0.86
CA SER A 280 -4.40 24.77 -0.44
C SER A 280 -2.96 24.77 -0.96
N CYS A 281 -2.64 23.99 -2.02
CA CYS A 281 -1.34 24.06 -2.65
C CYS A 281 -1.07 25.46 -3.24
N PRO A 282 0.18 25.80 -3.59
CA PRO A 282 0.51 27.14 -4.10
C PRO A 282 -0.34 27.58 -5.28
N ILE A 283 -0.70 26.64 -6.16
CA ILE A 283 -1.54 26.94 -7.34
C ILE A 283 -2.96 27.29 -6.91
N CYS A 284 -3.58 26.46 -6.09
CA CYS A 284 -4.98 26.65 -5.66
C CYS A 284 -5.16 27.82 -4.70
N ALA A 285 -4.09 28.20 -3.97
CA ALA A 285 -4.10 29.36 -3.07
C ALA A 285 -3.99 30.69 -3.82
N THR A 286 -3.47 30.67 -5.05
CA THR A 286 -3.21 31.90 -5.83
C THR A 286 -4.12 32.06 -7.05
N HIS A 287 -4.88 31.03 -7.42
CA HIS A 287 -5.79 31.04 -8.55
C HIS A 287 -7.15 30.47 -8.18
N THR A 288 -8.17 30.89 -8.90
CA THR A 288 -9.49 30.25 -8.94
C THR A 288 -9.60 29.33 -10.16
N PRO A 289 -10.55 28.37 -10.20
CA PRO A 289 -10.80 27.57 -11.40
C PRO A 289 -11.10 28.42 -12.65
N ALA A 290 -11.86 29.49 -12.48
CA ALA A 290 -12.21 30.43 -13.57
C ALA A 290 -10.97 31.14 -14.13
N GLU A 291 -10.03 31.54 -13.27
CA GLU A 291 -8.79 32.19 -13.72
C GLU A 291 -7.89 31.21 -14.48
N ILE A 292 -7.77 29.96 -14.04
CA ILE A 292 -6.98 28.96 -14.79
C ILE A 292 -7.64 28.65 -16.14
N ARG A 293 -8.98 28.49 -16.19
CA ARG A 293 -9.71 28.31 -17.46
C ARG A 293 -9.52 29.46 -18.44
N ALA A 294 -9.39 30.67 -17.93
CA ALA A 294 -9.22 31.88 -18.75
C ALA A 294 -7.79 32.06 -19.30
N ILE A 295 -6.84 31.21 -18.94
CA ILE A 295 -5.47 31.27 -19.49
C ILE A 295 -5.52 30.78 -20.96
N ASP A 296 -5.18 31.65 -21.88
CA ASP A 296 -5.14 31.33 -23.34
C ASP A 296 -3.97 30.40 -23.68
N ASP A 297 -2.84 30.54 -22.99
CA ASP A 297 -1.66 29.68 -23.12
C ASP A 297 -1.93 28.28 -22.57
N ALA A 298 -2.11 27.32 -23.49
CA ALA A 298 -2.43 25.93 -23.16
C ALA A 298 -1.31 25.24 -22.35
N GLU A 299 -0.04 25.50 -22.69
CA GLU A 299 1.11 24.90 -21.98
C GLU A 299 1.20 25.42 -20.54
N ARG A 300 0.97 26.72 -20.34
CA ARG A 300 0.92 27.30 -19.00
C ARG A 300 -0.24 26.72 -18.18
N ARG A 301 -1.42 26.54 -18.77
CA ARG A 301 -2.58 25.95 -18.10
C ARG A 301 -2.31 24.50 -17.71
N GLU A 302 -1.76 23.70 -18.65
CA GLU A 302 -1.34 22.32 -18.39
C GLU A 302 -0.32 22.26 -17.25
N ARG A 303 0.72 23.07 -17.28
CA ARG A 303 1.76 23.11 -16.24
C ARG A 303 1.18 23.42 -14.87
N LEU A 304 0.31 24.41 -14.72
CA LEU A 304 -0.32 24.75 -13.43
C LEU A 304 -1.14 23.58 -12.86
N LEU A 305 -1.88 22.87 -13.72
CA LEU A 305 -2.61 21.67 -13.31
C LEU A 305 -1.66 20.52 -12.94
N ALA A 306 -0.58 20.32 -13.68
CA ALA A 306 0.43 19.31 -13.42
C ALA A 306 1.14 19.59 -12.06
N GLU A 307 1.49 20.83 -11.79
CA GLU A 307 2.05 21.26 -10.51
C GLU A 307 1.06 20.98 -9.35
N HIS A 308 -0.23 21.32 -9.50
CA HIS A 308 -1.26 20.94 -8.53
C HIS A 308 -1.32 19.43 -8.32
N ASN A 309 -1.37 18.65 -9.40
CA ASN A 309 -1.47 17.20 -9.35
C ASN A 309 -0.27 16.57 -8.60
N LEU A 310 0.95 17.09 -8.81
CA LEU A 310 2.13 16.67 -8.04
C LEU A 310 2.02 17.06 -6.56
N HIS A 311 1.60 18.30 -6.25
CA HIS A 311 1.44 18.75 -4.86
C HIS A 311 0.52 17.82 -4.06
N VAL A 312 -0.63 17.44 -4.62
CA VAL A 312 -1.59 16.54 -3.98
C VAL A 312 -1.00 15.15 -3.78
N THR A 313 -0.27 14.64 -4.79
CA THR A 313 0.33 13.30 -4.72
C THR A 313 1.44 13.25 -3.67
N PHE A 314 2.34 14.21 -3.64
CA PHE A 314 3.40 14.28 -2.63
C PHE A 314 2.86 14.61 -1.23
N GLU A 315 1.81 15.43 -1.11
CA GLU A 315 1.13 15.65 0.17
C GLU A 315 0.58 14.32 0.73
N GLU A 316 -0.05 13.51 -0.13
CA GLU A 316 -0.58 12.21 0.29
C GLU A 316 0.53 11.25 0.73
N LEU A 317 1.66 11.18 0.02
CA LEU A 317 2.82 10.38 0.46
C LEU A 317 3.35 10.83 1.82
N ARG A 318 3.46 12.14 2.07
CA ARG A 318 3.85 12.65 3.40
C ARG A 318 2.85 12.28 4.49
N ARG A 319 1.54 12.27 4.18
CA ARG A 319 0.49 11.82 5.11
C ARG A 319 0.59 10.33 5.39
N ILE A 320 0.89 9.52 4.38
CA ILE A 320 1.08 8.08 4.51
C ILE A 320 2.30 7.79 5.40
N LYS A 321 3.47 8.41 5.12
CA LYS A 321 4.66 8.29 5.98
C LYS A 321 4.36 8.68 7.43
N GLN A 322 3.63 9.78 7.64
CA GLN A 322 3.26 10.21 8.99
C GLN A 322 2.27 9.22 9.66
N ALA A 323 1.39 8.59 8.90
CA ALA A 323 0.47 7.57 9.40
C ALA A 323 1.23 6.31 9.84
N ILE A 324 2.19 5.83 9.04
CA ILE A 324 3.07 4.72 9.41
C ILE A 324 3.78 5.01 10.73
N ARG A 325 4.43 6.18 10.89
CA ARG A 325 5.11 6.57 12.12
C ARG A 325 4.21 6.66 13.35
N ARG A 326 2.91 6.94 13.15
CA ARG A 326 1.93 6.96 14.23
C ARG A 326 1.26 5.62 14.49
N GLY A 327 1.49 4.62 13.66
CA GLY A 327 0.81 3.34 13.73
C GLY A 327 -0.69 3.45 13.44
N ASN A 328 -1.09 4.29 12.46
CA ASN A 328 -2.50 4.48 12.08
C ASN A 328 -2.72 4.50 10.55
N LEU A 329 -1.89 3.73 9.82
CA LEU A 329 -2.01 3.61 8.38
C LEU A 329 -3.36 3.02 7.96
N LEU A 330 -3.84 1.98 8.65
CA LEU A 330 -5.12 1.35 8.31
C LEU A 330 -6.32 2.28 8.58
N GLU A 331 -6.23 3.19 9.55
CA GLU A 331 -7.21 4.27 9.72
C GLU A 331 -7.19 5.28 8.55
N LEU A 332 -6.01 5.54 7.99
CA LEU A 332 -5.91 6.37 6.78
C LEU A 332 -6.53 5.66 5.58
N VAL A 333 -6.22 4.37 5.38
CA VAL A 333 -6.80 3.55 4.31
C VAL A 333 -8.34 3.51 4.41
N ASP A 334 -8.90 3.26 5.59
CA ASP A 334 -10.36 3.26 5.81
C ASP A 334 -10.99 4.59 5.36
N ARG A 335 -10.41 5.71 5.76
CA ARG A 335 -10.89 7.05 5.35
C ARG A 335 -10.80 7.26 3.84
N ARG A 336 -9.74 6.82 3.18
CA ARG A 336 -9.56 6.95 1.72
C ARG A 336 -10.49 6.03 0.95
N ALA A 337 -10.68 4.81 1.42
CA ALA A 337 -11.56 3.83 0.80
C ALA A 337 -13.00 4.33 0.67
N ARG A 338 -13.46 5.16 1.61
CA ARG A 338 -14.83 5.72 1.57
C ARG A 338 -15.04 6.82 0.53
N GLY A 339 -14.00 7.23 -0.17
CA GLY A 339 -14.10 8.18 -1.28
C GLY A 339 -14.71 7.58 -2.56
N HIS A 340 -14.63 6.24 -2.74
CA HIS A 340 -15.14 5.56 -3.93
C HIS A 340 -15.54 4.11 -3.63
N PRO A 341 -16.69 3.59 -4.15
CA PRO A 341 -17.13 2.20 -3.89
C PRO A 341 -16.07 1.16 -4.22
N ALA A 342 -15.42 1.25 -5.38
CA ALA A 342 -14.38 0.30 -5.77
C ALA A 342 -13.14 0.35 -4.86
N MET A 343 -12.77 1.52 -4.33
CA MET A 343 -11.71 1.63 -3.32
C MET A 343 -12.11 0.96 -2.02
N TYR A 344 -13.39 1.04 -1.67
CA TYR A 344 -13.94 0.35 -0.50
C TYR A 344 -13.90 -1.17 -0.68
N ASP A 345 -14.20 -1.68 -1.88
CA ASP A 345 -14.04 -3.10 -2.20
C ASP A 345 -12.55 -3.52 -2.13
N GLY A 346 -11.63 -2.69 -2.61
CA GLY A 346 -10.18 -2.90 -2.46
C GLY A 346 -9.73 -2.95 -0.99
N TYR A 347 -10.26 -2.06 -0.14
CA TYR A 347 -9.96 -2.09 1.30
C TYR A 347 -10.48 -3.38 1.96
N ARG A 348 -11.66 -3.83 1.60
CA ARG A 348 -12.21 -5.08 2.12
C ARG A 348 -11.40 -6.29 1.66
N ALA A 349 -10.94 -6.31 0.40
CA ALA A 349 -10.01 -7.32 -0.10
C ALA A 349 -8.67 -7.30 0.66
N LEU A 350 -8.11 -6.10 0.97
CA LEU A 350 -6.92 -6.00 1.82
C LEU A 350 -7.10 -6.70 3.17
N LEU A 351 -8.28 -6.54 3.81
CA LEU A 351 -8.57 -7.17 5.09
C LEU A 351 -8.86 -8.68 5.00
N ASP A 352 -9.11 -9.22 3.80
CA ASP A 352 -9.14 -10.68 3.59
C ASP A 352 -7.76 -11.33 3.70
N HIS A 353 -6.69 -10.51 3.61
CA HIS A 353 -5.28 -10.89 3.83
C HIS A 353 -4.74 -10.46 5.20
N ALA A 354 -5.61 -10.39 6.23
CA ALA A 354 -5.22 -9.91 7.57
C ALA A 354 -4.09 -10.73 8.21
N ASP A 355 -4.00 -12.03 7.94
CA ASP A 355 -2.94 -12.93 8.35
C ASP A 355 -1.58 -12.56 7.71
N GLN A 356 -1.58 -12.24 6.43
CA GLN A 356 -0.38 -11.76 5.72
C GLN A 356 0.06 -10.39 6.25
N LEU A 357 -0.90 -9.48 6.49
CA LEU A 357 -0.60 -8.19 7.09
C LEU A 357 -0.06 -8.35 8.52
N GLU A 358 -0.60 -9.28 9.32
CA GLU A 358 -0.18 -9.53 10.70
C GLU A 358 1.29 -9.94 10.79
N ALA A 359 1.77 -10.70 9.82
CA ALA A 359 3.16 -11.16 9.78
C ALA A 359 4.18 -10.00 9.68
N GLU A 360 3.82 -8.88 9.05
CA GLU A 360 4.66 -7.69 8.89
C GLU A 360 4.30 -6.57 9.90
N ASP A 361 3.12 -6.65 10.54
CA ASP A 361 2.59 -5.58 11.40
C ASP A 361 3.30 -5.52 12.77
N PRO A 362 3.73 -4.34 13.23
CA PRO A 362 4.33 -4.18 14.55
C PRO A 362 3.40 -4.66 15.67
N VAL A 363 3.95 -5.40 16.64
CA VAL A 363 3.19 -5.95 17.78
C VAL A 363 2.58 -4.86 18.65
N SER A 364 3.24 -3.69 18.71
CA SER A 364 2.78 -2.54 19.51
C SER A 364 2.82 -1.27 18.65
N LYS A 365 1.71 -0.55 18.65
CA LYS A 365 1.51 0.71 17.91
C LYS A 365 0.91 1.77 18.81
N GLY A 366 0.85 3.02 18.30
CA GLY A 366 0.31 4.15 19.07
C GLY A 366 -1.22 4.27 19.05
N THR A 367 -1.89 3.66 18.06
CA THR A 367 -3.30 3.97 17.79
C THR A 367 -4.06 2.74 17.27
N PHE A 368 -5.28 2.57 17.78
CA PHE A 368 -6.31 1.76 17.17
C PHE A 368 -7.65 2.47 17.33
N PHE A 369 -8.29 2.86 16.23
CA PHE A 369 -9.63 3.43 16.22
C PHE A 369 -10.62 2.46 15.58
N HIS A 370 -11.63 2.04 16.34
CA HIS A 370 -12.77 1.32 15.81
C HIS A 370 -13.75 2.32 15.20
N THR A 371 -13.63 2.57 13.89
CA THR A 371 -14.45 3.56 13.18
C THR A 371 -15.50 2.96 12.26
N SER A 372 -15.38 1.67 11.98
CA SER A 372 -16.25 0.94 11.04
C SER A 372 -16.28 -0.55 11.32
N ALA A 373 -17.21 -1.26 10.70
CA ALA A 373 -17.31 -2.72 10.75
C ALA A 373 -16.02 -3.42 10.28
N GLU A 374 -15.31 -2.80 9.34
CA GLU A 374 -14.04 -3.30 8.82
C GLU A 374 -12.93 -3.28 9.88
N SER A 375 -13.02 -2.41 10.88
CA SER A 375 -12.05 -2.38 11.99
C SER A 375 -12.00 -3.71 12.77
N ALA A 376 -13.11 -4.47 12.78
CA ALA A 376 -13.18 -5.79 13.42
C ALA A 376 -12.39 -6.89 12.67
N ARG A 377 -11.93 -6.62 11.45
CA ARG A 377 -11.19 -7.57 10.60
C ARG A 377 -9.68 -7.27 10.52
N ARG A 378 -9.22 -6.31 11.29
CA ARG A 378 -7.83 -5.85 11.26
C ARG A 378 -6.87 -6.86 11.90
N PRO A 379 -5.58 -6.85 11.48
CA PRO A 379 -4.55 -7.77 12.00
C PRO A 379 -4.45 -7.81 13.52
N GLU A 380 -4.66 -6.67 14.19
CA GLU A 380 -4.58 -6.55 15.64
C GLU A 380 -5.66 -7.40 16.36
N VAL A 381 -6.85 -7.48 15.79
CA VAL A 381 -7.95 -8.29 16.33
C VAL A 381 -7.65 -9.77 16.10
N LEU A 382 -7.20 -10.14 14.91
CA LEU A 382 -6.76 -11.50 14.59
C LEU A 382 -5.65 -11.96 15.54
N ARG A 383 -4.59 -11.18 15.65
CA ARG A 383 -3.46 -11.44 16.56
C ARG A 383 -3.89 -11.67 18.00
N HIS A 384 -4.83 -10.88 18.51
CA HIS A 384 -5.32 -11.05 19.85
C HIS A 384 -6.08 -12.38 20.01
N HIS A 385 -6.97 -12.69 19.08
CA HIS A 385 -7.76 -13.94 19.11
C HIS A 385 -6.86 -15.18 19.07
N GLU A 386 -5.82 -15.19 18.24
CA GLU A 386 -4.86 -16.29 18.12
C GLU A 386 -3.97 -16.48 19.38
N ARG A 387 -3.93 -15.47 20.25
CA ARG A 387 -3.11 -15.51 21.49
C ARG A 387 -3.91 -15.75 22.76
N LEU A 388 -5.24 -15.87 22.66
CA LEU A 388 -6.11 -16.13 23.82
C LEU A 388 -5.83 -17.48 24.49
N ASP A 389 -5.36 -18.47 23.74
CA ASP A 389 -4.95 -19.79 24.25
C ASP A 389 -3.73 -19.75 25.17
N ARG A 390 -2.93 -18.66 25.13
CA ARG A 390 -1.74 -18.43 25.97
C ARG A 390 -2.07 -17.84 27.34
N LEU A 391 -3.33 -17.45 27.54
CA LEU A 391 -3.77 -16.80 28.76
C LEU A 391 -4.35 -17.85 29.75
N GLY A 392 -3.69 -18.04 30.85
CA GLY A 392 -4.20 -18.89 31.95
C GLY A 392 -5.41 -18.24 32.63
N THR A 393 -6.46 -19.03 32.89
CA THR A 393 -7.68 -18.58 33.54
C THR A 393 -7.85 -19.21 34.92
N PRO A 394 -8.48 -18.52 35.92
CA PRO A 394 -8.84 -19.11 37.22
C PRO A 394 -10.06 -20.04 37.06
N ASP A 395 -10.46 -20.70 38.15
CA ASP A 395 -11.59 -21.64 38.14
C ASP A 395 -12.92 -20.93 37.79
N ARG A 396 -13.15 -19.71 38.30
CA ARG A 396 -14.38 -18.91 38.04
C ARG A 396 -14.00 -17.52 37.51
N LEU A 397 -14.28 -17.28 36.25
CA LEU A 397 -13.93 -16.03 35.57
C LEU A 397 -15.14 -15.22 35.09
N LEU A 398 -15.21 -13.97 35.51
CA LEU A 398 -16.16 -12.99 34.97
C LEU A 398 -15.53 -12.25 33.80
N LEU A 399 -16.19 -12.29 32.66
CA LEU A 399 -15.91 -11.47 31.47
C LEU A 399 -16.91 -10.30 31.42
N THR A 400 -16.45 -9.05 31.43
CA THR A 400 -17.37 -7.91 31.56
C THR A 400 -16.92 -6.66 30.84
N GLU A 401 -17.86 -5.92 30.23
CA GLU A 401 -17.61 -4.60 29.63
C GLU A 401 -17.42 -3.49 30.69
N ALA A 402 -17.82 -3.72 31.93
CA ALA A 402 -17.74 -2.73 33.02
C ALA A 402 -16.63 -3.04 34.05
N GLY A 403 -16.64 -2.23 35.10
CA GLY A 403 -15.85 -2.49 36.32
C GLY A 403 -16.18 -3.84 36.96
N ALA A 404 -15.21 -4.47 37.68
CA ALA A 404 -15.50 -5.66 38.49
C ALA A 404 -16.54 -5.31 39.55
N PRO A 405 -17.52 -6.23 39.81
CA PRO A 405 -18.35 -6.11 40.98
C PRO A 405 -17.48 -6.36 42.23
N ASP A 406 -17.83 -5.72 43.31
CA ASP A 406 -17.25 -6.04 44.61
C ASP A 406 -17.79 -7.41 45.08
N GLY A 407 -16.93 -8.27 45.65
CA GLY A 407 -17.30 -9.56 46.23
C GLY A 407 -16.50 -10.75 45.73
N ASP A 408 -16.62 -11.89 46.43
CA ASP A 408 -15.85 -13.12 46.23
C ASP A 408 -16.56 -14.15 45.29
N THR A 409 -17.52 -13.69 44.49
CA THR A 409 -18.27 -14.58 43.58
C THR A 409 -17.40 -15.16 42.47
N TYR A 410 -16.43 -14.38 42.02
CA TYR A 410 -15.51 -14.74 40.94
C TYR A 410 -14.07 -14.64 41.41
N ASP A 411 -13.21 -15.54 40.94
CA ASP A 411 -11.79 -15.54 41.31
C ASP A 411 -11.00 -14.46 40.57
N ALA A 412 -11.49 -14.05 39.39
CA ALA A 412 -11.03 -12.86 38.66
C ALA A 412 -12.12 -12.25 37.77
N ALA A 413 -11.89 -11.01 37.33
CA ALA A 413 -12.74 -10.33 36.36
C ALA A 413 -11.89 -9.74 35.27
N TRP A 414 -12.12 -10.17 34.01
CA TRP A 414 -11.47 -9.64 32.81
C TRP A 414 -12.39 -8.66 32.09
N ARG A 415 -11.77 -7.74 31.36
CA ARG A 415 -12.51 -6.84 30.50
C ARG A 415 -12.90 -7.54 29.20
N VAL A 416 -14.06 -7.13 28.65
CA VAL A 416 -14.47 -7.40 27.26
C VAL A 416 -14.54 -6.07 26.54
N LEU A 417 -13.80 -5.94 25.45
CA LEU A 417 -13.77 -4.73 24.62
C LEU A 417 -13.96 -5.12 23.16
N PRO A 418 -15.11 -4.80 22.53
CA PRO A 418 -15.25 -4.95 21.09
C PRO A 418 -14.25 -4.04 20.34
N PRO A 419 -13.59 -4.55 19.26
CA PRO A 419 -13.78 -5.87 18.62
C PRO A 419 -12.91 -6.99 19.20
N PHE A 420 -12.01 -6.72 20.14
CA PHE A 420 -11.00 -7.68 20.62
C PHE A 420 -11.58 -8.84 21.43
N GLY A 421 -12.66 -8.60 22.21
CA GLY A 421 -13.17 -9.59 23.15
C GLY A 421 -12.49 -9.54 24.52
N PRO A 422 -12.27 -10.70 25.20
CA PRO A 422 -11.81 -10.75 26.57
C PRO A 422 -10.30 -10.56 26.70
N PHE A 423 -9.86 -9.86 27.76
CA PHE A 423 -8.47 -9.75 28.17
C PHE A 423 -8.32 -9.44 29.66
N PRO A 424 -7.20 -9.85 30.33
CA PRO A 424 -6.89 -9.51 31.69
C PRO A 424 -6.87 -7.99 31.92
N ARG A 425 -7.38 -7.51 33.05
CA ARG A 425 -7.44 -6.07 33.36
C ARG A 425 -6.07 -5.39 33.41
N GLU A 426 -5.05 -6.14 33.76
CA GLU A 426 -3.65 -5.72 33.84
C GLU A 426 -3.13 -5.26 32.48
N LEU A 427 -3.76 -5.72 31.39
CA LEU A 427 -3.41 -5.32 30.03
C LEU A 427 -4.18 -4.08 29.54
N ALA A 428 -5.08 -3.51 30.32
CA ALA A 428 -5.97 -2.42 29.88
C ALA A 428 -5.22 -1.16 29.40
N ASP A 429 -4.01 -0.93 29.93
CA ASP A 429 -3.17 0.20 29.54
C ASP A 429 -2.14 -0.17 28.44
N SER A 430 -2.26 -1.37 27.87
CA SER A 430 -1.40 -1.87 26.82
C SER A 430 -2.10 -1.84 25.45
N TYR A 431 -1.35 -1.59 24.39
CA TYR A 431 -1.86 -1.78 23.03
C TYR A 431 -2.17 -3.28 22.76
N PRO A 432 -3.29 -3.61 22.12
CA PRO A 432 -4.28 -2.74 21.47
C PRO A 432 -5.47 -2.34 22.38
N PHE A 433 -5.48 -2.67 23.68
CA PHE A 433 -6.63 -2.46 24.56
C PHE A 433 -6.83 -1.01 25.01
N THR A 434 -5.87 -0.13 24.69
CA THR A 434 -5.98 1.33 24.73
C THR A 434 -6.78 1.89 23.55
N ALA A 435 -7.38 1.02 22.73
CA ALA A 435 -8.17 1.38 21.57
C ALA A 435 -9.29 2.38 21.88
N ALA A 436 -9.49 3.36 21.01
CA ALA A 436 -10.67 4.21 21.02
C ALA A 436 -11.79 3.50 20.25
N VAL A 437 -12.85 3.15 20.98
CA VAL A 437 -14.02 2.46 20.43
C VAL A 437 -15.28 3.32 20.65
N PRO A 438 -16.31 3.21 19.77
CA PRO A 438 -17.59 3.90 19.99
C PRO A 438 -18.21 3.45 21.32
N GLU A 439 -18.95 4.37 21.98
CA GLU A 439 -19.72 4.05 23.19
C GLU A 439 -20.71 2.89 22.96
N ARG A 440 -21.22 2.78 21.74
CA ARG A 440 -22.05 1.67 21.27
C ARG A 440 -21.36 0.99 20.09
N PRO A 441 -20.60 -0.09 20.35
CA PRO A 441 -19.96 -0.85 19.29
C PRO A 441 -20.98 -1.38 18.28
N ASP A 442 -20.60 -1.39 17.02
CA ASP A 442 -21.43 -1.93 15.96
C ASP A 442 -21.55 -3.45 16.04
N ARG A 443 -22.45 -4.01 15.22
CA ARG A 443 -22.70 -5.46 15.17
C ARG A 443 -21.41 -6.25 14.83
N ALA A 444 -20.55 -5.76 13.93
CA ALA A 444 -19.33 -6.45 13.54
C ALA A 444 -18.33 -6.52 14.70
N GLY A 445 -18.15 -5.42 15.44
CA GLY A 445 -17.30 -5.38 16.63
C GLY A 445 -17.79 -6.34 17.71
N GLN A 446 -19.12 -6.43 17.93
CA GLN A 446 -19.71 -7.36 18.90
C GLN A 446 -19.53 -8.83 18.46
N LEU A 447 -19.71 -9.14 17.16
CA LEU A 447 -19.47 -10.47 16.61
C LEU A 447 -18.02 -10.91 16.81
N ALA A 448 -17.06 -10.03 16.50
CA ALA A 448 -15.63 -10.31 16.71
C ALA A 448 -15.31 -10.52 18.19
N ALA A 449 -15.88 -9.69 19.09
CA ALA A 449 -15.71 -9.86 20.53
C ALA A 449 -16.25 -11.20 21.03
N ALA A 450 -17.41 -11.64 20.51
CA ALA A 450 -17.98 -12.94 20.81
C ALA A 450 -17.11 -14.11 20.30
N ASP A 451 -16.49 -13.97 19.11
CA ASP A 451 -15.53 -14.93 18.59
C ASP A 451 -14.29 -15.02 19.52
N GLY A 452 -13.81 -13.89 20.05
CA GLY A 452 -12.77 -13.87 21.07
C GLY A 452 -13.19 -14.56 22.38
N VAL A 453 -14.44 -14.34 22.84
CA VAL A 453 -14.98 -15.09 24.01
C VAL A 453 -14.98 -16.59 23.73
N ARG A 454 -15.46 -17.01 22.56
CA ARG A 454 -15.47 -18.43 22.16
C ARG A 454 -14.07 -19.03 22.18
N ALA A 455 -13.09 -18.35 21.56
CA ALA A 455 -11.70 -18.81 21.51
C ALA A 455 -11.11 -19.01 22.93
N LEU A 456 -11.31 -18.06 23.85
CA LEU A 456 -10.86 -18.18 25.23
C LEU A 456 -11.51 -19.35 25.97
N VAL A 457 -12.86 -19.49 25.79
CA VAL A 457 -13.65 -20.55 26.44
C VAL A 457 -13.24 -21.94 25.94
N GLU A 458 -13.00 -22.11 24.65
CA GLU A 458 -12.57 -23.38 24.05
C GLU A 458 -11.14 -23.77 24.52
N ALA A 459 -10.27 -22.81 24.69
CA ALA A 459 -8.91 -23.03 25.19
C ALA A 459 -8.84 -23.38 26.69
N ASN A 460 -9.90 -23.08 27.50
CA ASN A 460 -9.93 -23.26 28.92
C ASN A 460 -11.17 -24.08 29.36
N PRO A 461 -11.19 -25.41 29.12
CA PRO A 461 -12.36 -26.24 29.34
C PRO A 461 -12.79 -26.38 30.82
N ASP A 462 -11.88 -26.22 31.75
CA ASP A 462 -12.09 -26.42 33.20
C ASP A 462 -12.57 -25.14 33.91
N THR A 463 -12.55 -23.98 33.24
CA THR A 463 -13.00 -22.70 33.81
C THR A 463 -14.50 -22.52 33.71
N GLU A 464 -15.13 -22.07 34.79
CA GLU A 464 -16.53 -21.58 34.76
C GLU A 464 -16.56 -20.10 34.34
N PHE A 465 -17.22 -19.84 33.19
CA PHE A 465 -17.29 -18.49 32.62
C PHE A 465 -18.67 -17.86 32.83
N THR A 466 -18.67 -16.61 33.27
CA THR A 466 -19.84 -15.72 33.22
C THR A 466 -19.53 -14.53 32.31
N LEU A 467 -20.37 -14.23 31.33
CA LEU A 467 -20.27 -13.09 30.46
C LEU A 467 -21.33 -12.04 30.81
N ALA A 468 -20.89 -10.85 31.22
CA ALA A 468 -21.76 -9.72 31.56
C ALA A 468 -21.57 -8.59 30.55
N VAL A 469 -22.53 -8.42 29.67
CA VAL A 469 -22.51 -7.44 28.58
C VAL A 469 -23.77 -6.55 28.57
N GLY A 470 -23.65 -5.42 27.88
CA GLY A 470 -24.75 -4.50 27.68
C GLY A 470 -25.74 -4.97 26.60
N GLU A 471 -26.09 -4.07 25.70
CA GLU A 471 -27.01 -4.36 24.59
C GLU A 471 -26.23 -4.96 23.40
N TRP A 472 -25.99 -6.28 23.43
CA TRP A 472 -25.41 -7.00 22.30
C TRP A 472 -26.50 -7.49 21.35
N HIS A 473 -26.17 -7.56 20.07
CA HIS A 473 -27.02 -8.19 19.05
C HIS A 473 -27.18 -9.68 19.35
N ALA A 474 -28.37 -10.20 19.08
CA ALA A 474 -28.70 -11.61 19.35
C ALA A 474 -27.73 -12.58 18.69
N ASP A 475 -27.36 -12.34 17.44
CA ASP A 475 -26.42 -13.18 16.69
C ASP A 475 -24.97 -13.12 17.22
N ALA A 476 -24.60 -12.06 17.93
CA ALA A 476 -23.33 -12.05 18.66
C ALA A 476 -23.41 -12.92 19.92
N LEU A 477 -24.54 -12.87 20.64
CA LEU A 477 -24.78 -13.76 21.78
C LEU A 477 -24.88 -15.24 21.36
N ASP A 478 -25.44 -15.53 20.19
CA ASP A 478 -25.53 -16.88 19.61
C ASP A 478 -24.16 -17.49 19.29
N ARG A 479 -23.09 -16.68 19.18
CA ARG A 479 -21.70 -17.15 19.00
C ARG A 479 -21.02 -17.55 20.31
N VAL A 480 -21.54 -17.09 21.45
CA VAL A 480 -21.02 -17.44 22.78
C VAL A 480 -21.35 -18.90 23.09
N PRO A 481 -20.41 -19.74 23.53
CA PRO A 481 -20.67 -21.15 23.82
C PRO A 481 -21.75 -21.34 24.89
N ASP A 482 -22.62 -22.36 24.76
CA ASP A 482 -23.75 -22.66 25.67
C ASP A 482 -23.33 -22.86 27.14
N ARG A 483 -22.08 -23.24 27.39
CA ARG A 483 -21.53 -23.42 28.75
C ARG A 483 -21.21 -22.12 29.48
N VAL A 484 -21.29 -20.98 28.80
CA VAL A 484 -21.06 -19.65 29.38
C VAL A 484 -22.38 -19.12 29.94
N THR A 485 -22.40 -18.72 31.18
CA THR A 485 -23.55 -18.04 31.78
C THR A 485 -23.57 -16.59 31.28
N VAL A 486 -24.61 -16.22 30.50
CA VAL A 486 -24.76 -14.84 30.00
C VAL A 486 -25.67 -14.06 30.92
N GLU A 487 -25.22 -12.92 31.42
CA GLU A 487 -25.98 -12.01 32.28
C GLU A 487 -26.01 -10.60 31.70
N SER A 488 -27.04 -9.83 32.07
CA SER A 488 -27.00 -8.39 31.72
C SER A 488 -26.04 -7.62 32.62
N LEU A 489 -25.34 -6.65 32.04
CA LEU A 489 -24.43 -5.78 32.78
C LEU A 489 -25.08 -5.13 34.01
N ARG A 490 -26.36 -4.76 33.90
CA ARG A 490 -27.17 -4.20 35.00
C ARG A 490 -27.35 -5.20 36.16
N ALA A 491 -27.52 -6.48 35.87
CA ALA A 491 -27.71 -7.51 36.90
C ALA A 491 -26.43 -7.69 37.73
N ILE A 492 -25.26 -7.65 37.11
CA ILE A 492 -23.97 -7.72 37.77
C ILE A 492 -23.69 -6.48 38.65
N GLN A 493 -23.97 -5.27 38.12
CA GLN A 493 -23.77 -4.01 38.85
C GLN A 493 -24.67 -3.88 40.10
N GLN A 494 -25.86 -4.49 40.08
CA GLN A 494 -26.79 -4.49 41.25
C GLN A 494 -26.39 -5.45 42.34
N ARG A 495 -25.45 -6.36 42.13
CA ARG A 495 -24.89 -7.29 43.14
C ARG A 495 -23.75 -6.67 43.97
N GLY A 496 -23.39 -5.39 43.74
CA GLY A 496 -22.45 -4.62 44.57
C GLY A 496 -22.98 -4.46 46.01
N PRO A 497 -22.14 -4.10 46.99
CA PRO A 497 -22.45 -4.23 48.41
C PRO A 497 -23.75 -3.49 48.79
N GLN A 498 -24.65 -4.22 49.49
CA GLN A 498 -25.74 -3.65 50.32
C GLN A 498 -25.17 -3.01 51.57
#